data_419b958cf74a8515ec9287afd0bb3ad4
#
_entry.id   419b958cf74a8515ec9287afd0bb3ad4
#
_cell.length_a   1.000
_cell.length_b   1.000
_cell.length_c   1.000
_cell.angle_alpha   90.00
_cell.angle_beta   90.00
_cell.angle_gamma   90.00
#
_symmetry.space_group_name_H-M   'P 1'
#
loop_
_entity.id
_entity.type
_entity.pdbx_description
1 polymer ?
#
loop_
_entity_poly.entity_id
_entity_poly.type
_entity_poly.pdbx_seq_one_letter_code
_entity_poly.pdbx_strand_id
1 'polypeptide(L)'
;NILFQKIFTSNYAYYCNIDCAYYIDQINRDSNAVVNFLISNIFNFFLQAATIIASAVIVFQADKLLCVIILLLIPFYICTFLLNKNKMHTAKAALKQRLNQYASNCAEQINKLSYIKRNTLYHEMSERLTRSFNHLLSASLHSVSVDYLFTNLNQVVIILAYLCIIGIGGYKVTTGALSIGLFSVINTYFNMMISSVSYFVGIAGSYQDTKISFQRIQKILQTPDEDKGDLLPESIHQVEVKDFSLQYGSHVILNHCNVTFRTGCI
;
A
#
# COMPACT_ATOMS: atom_id res chain seq x y z
N ASN A 1 15.11 -14.27 1.33
CA ASN A 1 16.57 -14.42 1.49
C ASN A 1 17.41 -13.43 0.68
N ILE A 2 17.04 -13.12 -0.59
CA ILE A 2 17.81 -12.22 -1.47
C ILE A 2 17.99 -10.83 -0.84
N LEU A 3 16.94 -10.24 -0.27
CA LEU A 3 17.01 -8.91 0.38
C LEU A 3 17.95 -8.92 1.58
N PHE A 4 17.89 -9.93 2.43
CA PHE A 4 18.81 -10.04 3.57
C PHE A 4 20.25 -10.24 3.12
N GLN A 5 20.48 -11.08 2.11
CA GLN A 5 21.80 -11.27 1.53
C GLN A 5 22.37 -9.95 0.99
N LYS A 6 21.55 -9.15 0.31
CA LYS A 6 21.93 -7.82 -0.19
C LYS A 6 22.28 -6.85 0.95
N ILE A 7 21.55 -6.88 2.06
CA ILE A 7 21.86 -6.06 3.23
C ILE A 7 23.22 -6.42 3.82
N PHE A 8 23.56 -7.72 3.91
CA PHE A 8 24.85 -8.19 4.42
C PHE A 8 26.04 -7.82 3.53
N THR A 9 25.81 -7.64 2.22
CA THR A 9 26.87 -7.23 1.29
C THR A 9 26.94 -5.72 1.08
N SER A 10 25.94 -4.97 1.53
CA SER A 10 25.84 -3.52 1.33
C SER A 10 26.68 -2.73 2.33
N ASN A 11 27.12 -1.53 1.92
CA ASN A 11 27.91 -0.64 2.74
C ASN A 11 27.22 -0.32 4.09
N TYR A 12 27.94 -0.56 5.19
CA TYR A 12 27.46 -0.40 6.58
C TYR A 12 26.96 1.03 6.87
N ALA A 13 27.55 2.06 6.26
CA ALA A 13 27.18 3.45 6.47
C ALA A 13 25.69 3.74 6.19
N TYR A 14 25.03 2.95 5.34
CA TYR A 14 23.61 3.09 5.06
C TYR A 14 22.70 2.60 6.19
N TYR A 15 23.19 1.71 7.05
CA TYR A 15 22.38 1.02 8.06
C TYR A 15 22.71 1.39 9.50
N CYS A 16 23.83 2.07 9.75
CA CYS A 16 24.32 2.37 11.09
C CYS A 16 23.37 3.21 11.98
N ASN A 17 22.46 3.97 11.36
CA ASN A 17 21.50 4.82 12.08
C ASN A 17 20.05 4.27 12.04
N ILE A 18 19.86 3.03 11.56
CA ILE A 18 18.54 2.44 11.38
C ILE A 18 18.25 1.49 12.55
N ASP A 19 17.04 1.60 13.12
CA ASP A 19 16.54 0.60 14.06
C ASP A 19 16.33 -0.71 13.31
N CYS A 20 17.16 -1.71 13.63
CA CYS A 20 17.14 -3.02 12.96
C CYS A 20 15.77 -3.70 13.05
N ALA A 21 15.07 -3.61 14.19
CA ALA A 21 13.76 -4.24 14.37
C ALA A 21 12.71 -3.61 13.46
N TYR A 22 12.68 -2.28 13.40
CA TYR A 22 11.80 -1.52 12.51
C TYR A 22 12.07 -1.84 11.03
N TYR A 23 13.36 -1.94 10.67
CA TYR A 23 13.76 -2.18 9.27
C TYR A 23 13.39 -3.59 8.79
N ILE A 24 13.59 -4.61 9.63
CA ILE A 24 13.19 -5.99 9.34
C ILE A 24 11.67 -6.07 9.16
N ASP A 25 10.90 -5.46 10.06
CA ASP A 25 9.44 -5.43 9.97
C ASP A 25 8.96 -4.70 8.71
N GLN A 26 9.62 -3.60 8.32
CA GLN A 26 9.34 -2.89 7.08
C GLN A 26 9.59 -3.76 5.84
N ILE A 27 10.73 -4.46 5.77
CA ILE A 27 11.06 -5.36 4.66
C ILE A 27 10.01 -6.47 4.54
N ASN A 28 9.63 -7.08 5.66
CA ASN A 28 8.62 -8.13 5.67
C ASN A 28 7.25 -7.60 5.20
N ARG A 29 6.82 -6.45 5.68
CA ARG A 29 5.56 -5.81 5.25
C ARG A 29 5.57 -5.46 3.77
N ASP A 30 6.65 -4.84 3.28
CA ASP A 30 6.75 -4.43 1.88
C ASP A 30 6.83 -5.66 0.95
N SER A 31 7.58 -6.70 1.33
CA SER A 31 7.63 -7.97 0.59
C SER A 31 6.27 -8.66 0.54
N ASN A 32 5.59 -8.76 1.68
CA ASN A 32 4.26 -9.35 1.75
C ASN A 32 3.23 -8.54 0.95
N ALA A 33 3.32 -7.20 0.97
CA ALA A 33 2.42 -6.35 0.18
C ALA A 33 2.57 -6.62 -1.33
N VAL A 34 3.80 -6.73 -1.83
CA VAL A 34 4.06 -7.01 -3.25
C VAL A 34 3.61 -8.42 -3.63
N VAL A 35 3.98 -9.42 -2.84
CA VAL A 35 3.63 -10.83 -3.10
C VAL A 35 2.12 -11.04 -3.07
N ASN A 36 1.44 -10.53 -2.02
CA ASN A 36 -0.01 -10.65 -1.90
C ASN A 36 -0.74 -9.92 -3.02
N PHE A 37 -0.27 -8.74 -3.43
CA PHE A 37 -0.84 -8.04 -4.57
C PHE A 37 -0.74 -8.86 -5.85
N LEU A 38 0.43 -9.44 -6.13
CA LEU A 38 0.63 -10.26 -7.33
C LEU A 38 -0.24 -11.52 -7.30
N ILE A 39 -0.20 -12.28 -6.21
CA ILE A 39 -0.97 -13.53 -6.07
C ILE A 39 -2.48 -13.26 -6.18
N SER A 40 -2.98 -12.23 -5.48
CA SER A 40 -4.41 -11.95 -5.43
C SER A 40 -4.94 -11.33 -6.73
N ASN A 41 -4.10 -10.62 -7.49
CA ASN A 41 -4.60 -9.83 -8.61
C ASN A 41 -4.23 -10.37 -9.98
N ILE A 42 -3.15 -11.14 -10.15
CA ILE A 42 -2.76 -11.63 -11.50
C ILE A 42 -3.89 -12.45 -12.13
N PHE A 43 -4.37 -13.48 -11.45
CA PHE A 43 -5.43 -14.34 -11.96
C PHE A 43 -6.75 -13.59 -12.15
N ASN A 44 -7.14 -12.82 -11.12
CA ASN A 44 -8.37 -12.04 -11.16
C ASN A 44 -8.37 -10.97 -12.25
N PHE A 45 -7.23 -10.37 -12.56
CA PHE A 45 -7.10 -9.40 -13.65
C PHE A 45 -7.53 -10.00 -15.01
N PHE A 46 -6.99 -11.16 -15.34
CA PHE A 46 -7.35 -11.85 -16.59
C PHE A 46 -8.80 -12.33 -16.58
N LEU A 47 -9.27 -12.87 -15.47
CA LEU A 47 -10.64 -13.33 -15.32
C LEU A 47 -11.65 -12.18 -15.48
N GLN A 48 -11.42 -11.04 -14.83
CA GLN A 48 -12.31 -9.89 -14.92
C GLN A 48 -12.26 -9.23 -16.32
N ALA A 49 -11.09 -9.20 -16.97
CA ALA A 49 -10.98 -8.75 -18.33
C ALA A 49 -11.77 -9.65 -19.30
N ALA A 50 -11.62 -10.98 -19.17
CA ALA A 50 -12.39 -11.93 -19.96
C ALA A 50 -13.90 -11.80 -19.70
N THR A 51 -14.31 -11.57 -18.44
CA THR A 51 -15.72 -11.37 -18.07
C THR A 51 -16.30 -10.13 -18.73
N ILE A 52 -15.59 -9.00 -18.78
CA ILE A 52 -16.06 -7.78 -19.47
C ILE A 52 -16.26 -8.06 -20.96
N ILE A 53 -15.26 -8.68 -21.61
CA ILE A 53 -15.33 -8.97 -23.05
C ILE A 53 -16.48 -9.94 -23.36
N ALA A 54 -16.57 -11.05 -22.63
CA ALA A 54 -17.64 -12.04 -22.83
C ALA A 54 -19.02 -11.43 -22.59
N SER A 55 -19.19 -10.67 -21.48
CA SER A 55 -20.46 -10.01 -21.15
C SER A 55 -20.86 -9.00 -22.23
N ALA A 56 -19.91 -8.20 -22.73
CA ALA A 56 -20.17 -7.23 -23.78
C ALA A 56 -20.62 -7.90 -25.10
N VAL A 57 -19.97 -9.00 -25.50
CA VAL A 57 -20.34 -9.78 -26.69
C VAL A 57 -21.74 -10.37 -26.55
N ILE A 58 -22.06 -10.97 -25.40
CA ILE A 58 -23.38 -11.59 -25.16
C ILE A 58 -24.49 -10.53 -25.17
N VAL A 59 -24.28 -9.41 -24.47
CA VAL A 59 -25.27 -8.33 -24.43
C VAL A 59 -25.43 -7.70 -25.83
N PHE A 60 -24.35 -7.54 -26.60
CA PHE A 60 -24.40 -7.03 -27.98
C PHE A 60 -25.22 -7.92 -28.91
N GLN A 61 -25.08 -9.24 -28.77
CA GLN A 61 -25.86 -10.21 -29.54
C GLN A 61 -27.34 -10.22 -29.12
N ALA A 62 -27.62 -9.99 -27.83
CA ALA A 62 -28.98 -9.97 -27.31
C ALA A 62 -29.72 -8.66 -27.72
N ASP A 63 -29.12 -7.51 -27.53
CA ASP A 63 -29.68 -6.21 -27.91
C ASP A 63 -28.59 -5.13 -28.06
N LYS A 64 -28.43 -4.62 -29.28
CA LYS A 64 -27.43 -3.60 -29.61
C LYS A 64 -27.64 -2.28 -28.88
N LEU A 65 -28.91 -1.83 -28.71
CA LEU A 65 -29.25 -0.57 -28.08
C LEU A 65 -28.91 -0.61 -26.59
N LEU A 66 -29.30 -1.66 -25.89
CA LEU A 66 -28.99 -1.85 -24.46
C LEU A 66 -27.49 -1.97 -24.24
N CYS A 67 -26.76 -2.64 -25.14
CA CYS A 67 -25.31 -2.73 -25.07
C CYS A 67 -24.66 -1.35 -25.16
N VAL A 68 -25.07 -0.49 -26.10
CA VAL A 68 -24.54 0.87 -26.23
C VAL A 68 -24.82 1.71 -24.99
N ILE A 69 -26.01 1.60 -24.39
CA ILE A 69 -26.36 2.30 -23.14
C ILE A 69 -25.43 1.85 -22.00
N ILE A 70 -25.22 0.53 -21.84
CA ILE A 70 -24.34 0.00 -20.81
C ILE A 70 -22.89 0.49 -21.02
N LEU A 71 -22.38 0.44 -22.25
CA LEU A 71 -21.04 0.92 -22.58
C LEU A 71 -20.86 2.43 -22.34
N LEU A 72 -21.91 3.23 -22.51
CA LEU A 72 -21.87 4.68 -22.22
C LEU A 72 -21.89 4.97 -20.71
N LEU A 73 -22.49 4.10 -19.90
CA LEU A 73 -22.53 4.25 -18.44
C LEU A 73 -21.21 3.88 -17.75
N ILE A 74 -20.42 2.98 -18.34
CA ILE A 74 -19.10 2.60 -17.79
C ILE A 74 -18.15 3.80 -17.67
N PRO A 75 -17.90 4.64 -18.69
CA PRO A 75 -17.08 5.84 -18.55
C PRO A 75 -17.60 6.81 -17.48
N PHE A 76 -18.92 6.94 -17.35
CA PHE A 76 -19.51 7.78 -16.31
C PHE A 76 -19.20 7.25 -14.91
N TYR A 77 -19.28 5.95 -14.69
CA TYR A 77 -18.88 5.28 -13.44
C TYR A 77 -17.38 5.49 -13.15
N ILE A 78 -16.52 5.35 -14.15
CA ILE A 78 -15.08 5.60 -14.00
C ILE A 78 -14.80 7.07 -13.70
N CYS A 79 -15.53 8.01 -14.33
CA CYS A 79 -15.38 9.43 -14.10
C CYS A 79 -15.69 9.83 -12.65
N THR A 80 -16.75 9.29 -12.04
CA THR A 80 -17.06 9.53 -10.62
C THR A 80 -15.94 9.06 -9.70
N PHE A 81 -15.28 7.95 -10.02
CA PHE A 81 -14.11 7.48 -9.29
C PHE A 81 -12.92 8.45 -9.43
N LEU A 82 -12.57 8.84 -10.66
CA LEU A 82 -11.42 9.69 -10.91
C LEU A 82 -11.54 11.06 -10.23
N LEU A 83 -12.74 11.63 -10.20
CA LEU A 83 -13.03 12.92 -9.55
C LEU A 83 -12.84 12.86 -8.03
N ASN A 84 -13.16 11.73 -7.41
CA ASN A 84 -13.12 11.59 -5.95
C ASN A 84 -11.85 10.89 -5.42
N LYS A 85 -11.05 10.27 -6.29
CA LYS A 85 -9.85 9.52 -5.96
C LYS A 85 -8.90 10.31 -5.05
N ASN A 86 -8.65 11.59 -5.35
CA ASN A 86 -7.71 12.41 -4.58
C ASN A 86 -8.21 12.66 -3.15
N LYS A 87 -9.50 12.94 -2.98
CA LYS A 87 -10.11 13.16 -1.65
C LYS A 87 -10.03 11.91 -0.79
N MET A 88 -10.33 10.75 -1.40
CA MET A 88 -10.24 9.45 -0.72
C MET A 88 -8.79 9.13 -0.33
N HIS A 89 -7.83 9.37 -1.23
CA HIS A 89 -6.42 9.14 -0.96
C HIS A 89 -5.89 10.02 0.18
N THR A 90 -6.21 11.32 0.19
CA THR A 90 -5.80 12.24 1.27
C THR A 90 -6.41 11.86 2.61
N ALA A 91 -7.68 11.48 2.66
CA ALA A 91 -8.34 11.03 3.89
C ALA A 91 -7.70 9.75 4.45
N LYS A 92 -7.42 8.76 3.59
CA LYS A 92 -6.74 7.51 3.99
C LYS A 92 -5.29 7.73 4.42
N ALA A 93 -4.56 8.64 3.76
CA ALA A 93 -3.20 9.01 4.15
C ALA A 93 -3.19 9.66 5.54
N ALA A 94 -4.10 10.60 5.80
CA ALA A 94 -4.26 11.23 7.10
C ALA A 94 -4.61 10.22 8.20
N LEU A 95 -5.53 9.30 7.94
CA LEU A 95 -5.85 8.20 8.86
C LEU A 95 -4.63 7.35 9.18
N LYS A 96 -3.87 6.93 8.17
CA LYS A 96 -2.66 6.12 8.34
C LYS A 96 -1.60 6.84 9.18
N GLN A 97 -1.43 8.14 8.95
CA GLN A 97 -0.51 8.96 9.76
C GLN A 97 -0.94 9.01 11.24
N ARG A 98 -2.23 9.24 11.52
CA ARG A 98 -2.75 9.26 12.89
C ARG A 98 -2.66 7.90 13.58
N LEU A 99 -2.91 6.83 12.84
CA LEU A 99 -2.73 5.45 13.33
C LEU A 99 -1.28 5.19 13.75
N ASN A 100 -0.31 5.58 12.91
CA ASN A 100 1.11 5.43 13.24
C ASN A 100 1.51 6.27 14.46
N GLN A 101 1.00 7.50 14.58
CA GLN A 101 1.25 8.35 15.77
C GLN A 101 0.68 7.71 17.04
N TYR A 102 -0.55 7.19 16.98
CA TYR A 102 -1.17 6.51 18.11
C TYR A 102 -0.37 5.26 18.51
N ALA A 103 0.00 4.42 17.54
CA ALA A 103 0.80 3.22 17.80
C ALA A 103 2.17 3.56 18.40
N SER A 104 2.83 4.61 17.91
CA SER A 104 4.11 5.10 18.48
C SER A 104 3.94 5.58 19.92
N ASN A 105 2.87 6.33 20.22
CA ASN A 105 2.58 6.78 21.59
C ASN A 105 2.31 5.61 22.54
N CYS A 106 1.60 4.57 22.07
CA CYS A 106 1.38 3.34 22.84
C CYS A 106 2.71 2.62 23.13
N ALA A 107 3.55 2.44 22.11
CA ALA A 107 4.85 1.80 22.25
C ALA A 107 5.78 2.57 23.21
N GLU A 108 5.80 3.91 23.11
CA GLU A 108 6.56 4.76 24.03
C GLU A 108 6.12 4.57 25.48
N GLN A 109 4.81 4.53 25.75
CA GLN A 109 4.30 4.32 27.12
C GLN A 109 4.64 2.94 27.65
N ILE A 110 4.55 1.89 26.81
CA ILE A 110 4.92 0.54 27.21
C ILE A 110 6.43 0.46 27.53
N ASN A 111 7.27 1.04 26.69
CA ASN A 111 8.72 1.06 26.90
C ASN A 111 9.11 1.84 28.18
N LYS A 112 8.34 2.87 28.53
CA LYS A 112 8.55 3.70 29.74
C LYS A 112 7.70 3.26 30.93
N LEU A 113 7.11 2.07 30.91
CA LEU A 113 6.16 1.61 31.94
C LEU A 113 6.76 1.65 33.37
N SER A 114 8.02 1.26 33.52
CA SER A 114 8.72 1.30 34.82
C SER A 114 8.88 2.72 35.36
N TYR A 115 9.15 3.68 34.48
CA TYR A 115 9.23 5.11 34.83
C TYR A 115 7.87 5.66 35.21
N ILE A 116 6.82 5.36 34.43
CA ILE A 116 5.43 5.79 34.70
C ILE A 116 4.96 5.27 36.06
N LYS A 117 5.21 3.99 36.37
CA LYS A 117 4.84 3.35 37.63
C LYS A 117 5.58 3.97 38.81
N ARG A 118 6.87 4.24 38.64
CA ARG A 118 7.72 4.78 39.72
C ARG A 118 7.35 6.19 40.10
N ASN A 119 6.87 7.00 39.12
CA ASN A 119 6.50 8.40 39.32
C ASN A 119 4.98 8.64 39.40
N THR A 120 4.16 7.58 39.45
CA THR A 120 2.68 7.65 39.54
C THR A 120 2.02 8.50 38.45
N LEU A 121 2.60 8.55 37.23
CA LEU A 121 2.15 9.38 36.11
C LEU A 121 0.99 8.74 35.31
N TYR A 122 0.13 7.95 35.95
CA TYR A 122 -0.94 7.23 35.27
C TYR A 122 -1.96 8.17 34.62
N HIS A 123 -2.33 9.24 35.31
CA HIS A 123 -3.37 10.15 34.84
C HIS A 123 -2.91 10.92 33.59
N GLU A 124 -1.73 11.52 33.65
CA GLU A 124 -1.13 12.29 32.54
C GLU A 124 -0.90 11.42 31.29
N MET A 125 -0.43 10.21 31.52
CA MET A 125 -0.20 9.27 30.39
C MET A 125 -1.49 8.77 29.80
N SER A 126 -2.53 8.51 30.62
CA SER A 126 -3.87 8.16 30.15
C SER A 126 -4.50 9.31 29.35
N GLU A 127 -4.40 10.55 29.83
CA GLU A 127 -4.91 11.71 29.09
C GLU A 127 -4.18 11.93 27.76
N ARG A 128 -2.85 11.75 27.75
CA ARG A 128 -2.05 11.84 26.51
C ARG A 128 -2.50 10.80 25.49
N LEU A 129 -2.73 9.57 25.95
CA LEU A 129 -3.20 8.48 25.08
C LEU A 129 -4.61 8.75 24.56
N THR A 130 -5.52 9.21 25.44
CA THR A 130 -6.89 9.58 25.08
C THR A 130 -6.93 10.71 24.06
N ARG A 131 -6.10 11.73 24.20
CA ARG A 131 -5.97 12.80 23.19
C ARG A 131 -5.50 12.24 21.84
N SER A 132 -4.48 11.40 21.85
CA SER A 132 -3.97 10.76 20.63
C SER A 132 -5.03 9.86 19.97
N PHE A 133 -5.80 9.12 20.78
CA PHE A 133 -6.93 8.30 20.31
C PHE A 133 -8.05 9.16 19.71
N ASN A 134 -8.40 10.28 20.32
CA ASN A 134 -9.42 11.18 19.78
C ASN A 134 -9.02 11.77 18.42
N HIS A 135 -7.75 12.08 18.22
CA HIS A 135 -7.24 12.48 16.89
C HIS A 135 -7.33 11.36 15.86
N LEU A 136 -7.02 10.11 16.25
CA LEU A 136 -7.19 8.94 15.40
C LEU A 136 -8.66 8.72 15.07
N LEU A 137 -9.54 8.79 16.08
CA LEU A 137 -10.99 8.61 15.90
C LEU A 137 -11.57 9.65 14.92
N SER A 138 -11.21 10.92 15.10
CA SER A 138 -11.63 12.00 14.18
C SER A 138 -11.18 11.76 12.76
N ALA A 139 -9.92 11.35 12.55
CA ALA A 139 -9.41 11.02 11.21
C ALA A 139 -10.09 9.77 10.62
N SER A 140 -10.40 8.78 11.47
CA SER A 140 -11.13 7.57 11.07
C SER A 140 -12.55 7.90 10.60
N LEU A 141 -13.28 8.68 11.39
CA LEU A 141 -14.63 9.13 11.05
C LEU A 141 -14.64 9.95 9.75
N HIS A 142 -13.66 10.84 9.58
CA HIS A 142 -13.53 11.59 8.33
C HIS A 142 -13.27 10.68 7.12
N SER A 143 -12.35 9.72 7.25
CA SER A 143 -12.06 8.76 6.18
C SER A 143 -13.28 7.92 5.82
N VAL A 144 -14.01 7.41 6.83
CA VAL A 144 -15.25 6.64 6.63
C VAL A 144 -16.32 7.48 5.96
N SER A 145 -16.49 8.75 6.36
CA SER A 145 -17.47 9.66 5.74
C SER A 145 -17.15 9.90 4.26
N VAL A 146 -15.89 10.08 3.90
CA VAL A 146 -15.46 10.25 2.51
C VAL A 146 -15.70 8.97 1.71
N ASP A 147 -15.33 7.80 2.24
CA ASP A 147 -15.57 6.50 1.60
C ASP A 147 -17.07 6.22 1.42
N TYR A 148 -17.88 6.57 2.41
CA TYR A 148 -19.35 6.41 2.38
C TYR A 148 -19.99 7.29 1.30
N LEU A 149 -19.63 8.56 1.24
CA LEU A 149 -20.13 9.47 0.20
C LEU A 149 -19.77 8.98 -1.19
N PHE A 150 -18.52 8.54 -1.38
CA PHE A 150 -18.07 8.00 -2.66
C PHE A 150 -18.84 6.72 -3.05
N THR A 151 -19.00 5.79 -2.12
CA THR A 151 -19.74 4.54 -2.35
C THR A 151 -21.19 4.82 -2.72
N ASN A 152 -21.85 5.76 -2.03
CA ASN A 152 -23.24 6.12 -2.33
C ASN A 152 -23.35 6.82 -3.70
N LEU A 153 -22.45 7.70 -4.07
CA LEU A 153 -22.44 8.32 -5.41
C LEU A 153 -22.35 7.25 -6.52
N ASN A 154 -21.46 6.29 -6.36
CA ASN A 154 -21.36 5.17 -7.29
C ASN A 154 -22.63 4.32 -7.33
N GLN A 155 -23.23 4.06 -6.15
CA GLN A 155 -24.46 3.32 -6.08
C GLN A 155 -25.64 4.02 -6.77
N VAL A 156 -25.72 5.36 -6.68
CA VAL A 156 -26.72 6.14 -7.41
C VAL A 156 -26.54 5.97 -8.92
N VAL A 157 -25.31 6.02 -9.43
CA VAL A 157 -25.02 5.77 -10.85
C VAL A 157 -25.49 4.39 -11.29
N ILE A 158 -25.20 3.37 -10.50
CA ILE A 158 -25.65 1.99 -10.77
C ILE A 158 -27.17 1.89 -10.77
N ILE A 159 -27.87 2.52 -9.81
CA ILE A 159 -29.33 2.52 -9.73
C ILE A 159 -29.92 3.22 -10.97
N LEU A 160 -29.38 4.36 -11.38
CA LEU A 160 -29.84 5.04 -12.61
C LEU A 160 -29.64 4.16 -13.84
N ALA A 161 -28.51 3.44 -13.93
CA ALA A 161 -28.26 2.48 -15.00
C ALA A 161 -29.31 1.36 -15.00
N TYR A 162 -29.65 0.81 -13.83
CA TYR A 162 -30.71 -0.17 -13.70
C TYR A 162 -32.07 0.36 -14.12
N LEU A 163 -32.45 1.57 -13.73
CA LEU A 163 -33.69 2.19 -14.14
C LEU A 163 -33.78 2.34 -15.66
N CYS A 164 -32.70 2.74 -16.31
CA CYS A 164 -32.62 2.81 -17.77
C CYS A 164 -32.78 1.42 -18.42
N ILE A 165 -32.09 0.39 -17.92
CA ILE A 165 -32.16 -0.96 -18.46
C ILE A 165 -33.56 -1.55 -18.26
N ILE A 166 -34.16 -1.40 -17.07
CA ILE A 166 -35.53 -1.89 -16.78
C ILE A 166 -36.56 -1.14 -17.59
N GLY A 167 -36.45 0.20 -17.70
CA GLY A 167 -37.39 1.01 -18.47
C GLY A 167 -37.37 0.67 -19.95
N ILE A 168 -36.20 0.71 -20.57
CA ILE A 168 -36.04 0.46 -22.02
C ILE A 168 -36.20 -1.04 -22.33
N GLY A 169 -35.57 -1.90 -21.53
CA GLY A 169 -35.67 -3.37 -21.71
C GLY A 169 -37.06 -3.88 -21.45
N GLY A 170 -37.74 -3.39 -20.38
CA GLY A 170 -39.13 -3.73 -20.09
C GLY A 170 -40.09 -3.29 -21.17
N TYR A 171 -39.91 -2.06 -21.71
CA TYR A 171 -40.70 -1.60 -22.87
C TYR A 171 -40.52 -2.53 -24.09
N LYS A 172 -39.27 -2.95 -24.38
CA LYS A 172 -39.00 -3.91 -25.48
C LYS A 172 -39.62 -5.28 -25.23
N VAL A 173 -39.72 -5.73 -23.99
CA VAL A 173 -40.39 -6.98 -23.64
C VAL A 173 -41.89 -6.86 -23.86
N THR A 174 -42.54 -5.76 -23.45
CA THR A 174 -44.00 -5.55 -23.64
C THR A 174 -44.35 -5.39 -25.12
N THR A 175 -43.48 -4.83 -25.94
CA THR A 175 -43.67 -4.73 -27.41
C THR A 175 -43.30 -6.00 -28.17
N GLY A 176 -42.86 -7.06 -27.49
CA GLY A 176 -42.48 -8.33 -28.11
C GLY A 176 -41.09 -8.28 -28.85
N ALA A 177 -40.39 -7.14 -28.79
CA ALA A 177 -39.09 -6.99 -29.43
C ALA A 177 -37.96 -7.72 -28.68
N LEU A 178 -38.14 -8.05 -27.38
CA LEU A 178 -37.20 -8.78 -26.56
C LEU A 178 -37.94 -9.84 -25.73
N SER A 179 -37.39 -11.06 -25.63
CA SER A 179 -37.96 -12.07 -24.76
C SER A 179 -37.60 -11.81 -23.28
N ILE A 180 -38.45 -12.24 -22.36
CA ILE A 180 -38.22 -12.16 -20.91
C ILE A 180 -36.89 -12.87 -20.54
N GLY A 181 -36.59 -14.00 -21.17
CA GLY A 181 -35.34 -14.72 -20.96
C GLY A 181 -34.11 -13.91 -21.35
N LEU A 182 -34.12 -13.29 -22.54
CA LEU A 182 -33.02 -12.41 -22.99
C LEU A 182 -32.88 -11.18 -22.09
N PHE A 183 -33.96 -10.60 -21.62
CA PHE A 183 -33.92 -9.50 -20.67
C PHE A 183 -33.26 -9.91 -19.35
N SER A 184 -33.56 -11.09 -18.82
CA SER A 184 -32.91 -11.64 -17.62
C SER A 184 -31.41 -11.86 -17.85
N VAL A 185 -31.03 -12.36 -19.03
CA VAL A 185 -29.63 -12.52 -19.44
C VAL A 185 -28.91 -11.17 -19.43
N ILE A 186 -29.48 -10.14 -20.04
CA ILE A 186 -28.89 -8.78 -20.08
C ILE A 186 -28.68 -8.25 -18.66
N ASN A 187 -29.65 -8.39 -17.75
CA ASN A 187 -29.50 -7.96 -16.35
C ASN A 187 -28.35 -8.69 -15.64
N THR A 188 -28.22 -10.00 -15.85
CA THR A 188 -27.15 -10.78 -15.22
C THR A 188 -25.77 -10.33 -15.71
N TYR A 189 -25.60 -10.19 -17.03
CA TYR A 189 -24.32 -9.75 -17.60
C TYR A 189 -24.00 -8.28 -17.31
N PHE A 190 -25.01 -7.42 -17.18
CA PHE A 190 -24.80 -6.06 -16.70
C PHE A 190 -24.20 -6.04 -15.28
N ASN A 191 -24.72 -6.84 -14.35
CA ASN A 191 -24.14 -6.99 -13.03
C ASN A 191 -22.69 -7.47 -13.05
N MET A 192 -22.41 -8.47 -13.90
CA MET A 192 -21.04 -8.98 -14.07
C MET A 192 -20.11 -7.90 -14.61
N MET A 193 -20.55 -7.08 -15.57
CA MET A 193 -19.77 -5.97 -16.10
C MET A 193 -19.48 -4.91 -15.04
N ILE A 194 -20.49 -4.48 -14.27
CA ILE A 194 -20.29 -3.50 -13.19
C ILE A 194 -19.33 -4.03 -12.12
N SER A 195 -19.47 -5.29 -11.71
CA SER A 195 -18.56 -5.91 -10.75
C SER A 195 -17.12 -5.95 -11.25
N SER A 196 -16.93 -6.30 -12.53
CA SER A 196 -15.60 -6.32 -13.15
C SER A 196 -15.00 -4.92 -13.28
N VAL A 197 -15.78 -3.92 -13.66
CA VAL A 197 -15.32 -2.53 -13.70
C VAL A 197 -14.95 -2.03 -12.30
N SER A 198 -15.76 -2.35 -11.28
CA SER A 198 -15.47 -2.02 -9.87
C SER A 198 -14.17 -2.65 -9.40
N TYR A 199 -13.86 -3.87 -9.82
CA TYR A 199 -12.59 -4.53 -9.55
C TYR A 199 -11.40 -3.73 -10.14
N PHE A 200 -11.46 -3.31 -11.41
CA PHE A 200 -10.39 -2.52 -12.04
C PHE A 200 -10.20 -1.16 -11.38
N VAL A 201 -11.27 -0.55 -10.93
CA VAL A 201 -11.23 0.69 -10.14
C VAL A 201 -10.54 0.45 -8.79
N GLY A 202 -10.88 -0.63 -8.10
CA GLY A 202 -10.29 -1.00 -6.80
C GLY A 202 -8.80 -1.36 -6.88
N ILE A 203 -8.40 -2.13 -7.90
CA ILE A 203 -7.00 -2.53 -8.09
C ILE A 203 -6.09 -1.34 -8.36
N ALA A 204 -6.59 -0.27 -8.98
CA ALA A 204 -5.80 0.94 -9.24
C ALA A 204 -5.32 1.62 -7.95
N GLY A 205 -6.11 1.56 -6.86
CA GLY A 205 -5.72 2.03 -5.54
C GLY A 205 -4.63 1.14 -4.91
N SER A 206 -4.88 -0.15 -4.86
CA SER A 206 -3.95 -1.15 -4.32
C SER A 206 -2.60 -1.18 -5.06
N TYR A 207 -2.62 -0.94 -6.38
CA TYR A 207 -1.40 -0.83 -7.18
C TYR A 207 -0.49 0.32 -6.72
N GLN A 208 -1.06 1.48 -6.37
CA GLN A 208 -0.26 2.62 -5.90
C GLN A 208 0.44 2.31 -4.57
N ASP A 209 -0.28 1.69 -3.63
CA ASP A 209 0.31 1.29 -2.34
C ASP A 209 1.43 0.25 -2.54
N THR A 210 1.19 -0.74 -3.39
CA THR A 210 2.18 -1.77 -3.73
C THR A 210 3.38 -1.20 -4.47
N LYS A 211 3.18 -0.21 -5.36
CA LYS A 211 4.27 0.48 -6.06
C LYS A 211 5.23 1.15 -5.08
N ILE A 212 4.72 1.77 -4.02
CA ILE A 212 5.56 2.39 -2.98
C ILE A 212 6.40 1.33 -2.27
N SER A 213 5.78 0.20 -1.89
CA SER A 213 6.50 -0.93 -1.27
C SER A 213 7.56 -1.50 -2.21
N PHE A 214 7.24 -1.66 -3.49
CA PHE A 214 8.19 -2.13 -4.50
C PHE A 214 9.38 -1.17 -4.68
N GLN A 215 9.13 0.14 -4.72
CA GLN A 215 10.19 1.15 -4.81
C GLN A 215 11.15 1.12 -3.62
N ARG A 216 10.62 0.85 -2.40
CA ARG A 216 11.46 0.69 -1.20
C ARG A 216 12.34 -0.56 -1.31
N ILE A 217 11.77 -1.68 -1.74
CA ILE A 217 12.53 -2.92 -2.00
C ILE A 217 13.60 -2.69 -3.05
N GLN A 218 13.25 -2.00 -4.15
CA GLN A 218 14.21 -1.67 -5.21
C GLN A 218 15.35 -0.79 -4.70
N LYS A 219 15.06 0.18 -3.82
CA LYS A 219 16.09 1.01 -3.20
C LYS A 219 17.08 0.18 -2.38
N ILE A 220 16.61 -0.83 -1.65
CA ILE A 220 17.48 -1.76 -0.92
C ILE A 220 18.37 -2.55 -1.89
N LEU A 221 17.79 -3.07 -2.98
CA LEU A 221 18.53 -3.83 -3.98
C LEU A 221 19.58 -2.99 -4.75
N GLN A 222 19.34 -1.70 -4.88
CA GLN A 222 20.25 -0.74 -5.56
C GLN A 222 21.31 -0.14 -4.63
N THR A 223 21.28 -0.45 -3.32
CA THR A 223 22.33 0.00 -2.41
C THR A 223 23.68 -0.56 -2.85
N PRO A 224 24.73 0.27 -2.98
CA PRO A 224 26.04 -0.20 -3.39
C PRO A 224 26.58 -1.22 -2.39
N ASP A 225 27.28 -2.22 -2.92
CA ASP A 225 27.97 -3.20 -2.09
C ASP A 225 29.18 -2.56 -1.42
N GLU A 226 29.63 -3.15 -0.32
CA GLU A 226 30.82 -2.75 0.37
C GLU A 226 32.05 -3.10 -0.49
N ASP A 227 32.99 -2.16 -0.62
CA ASP A 227 34.24 -2.40 -1.30
C ASP A 227 35.03 -3.47 -0.53
N LYS A 228 35.11 -4.64 -1.12
CA LYS A 228 35.93 -5.73 -0.60
C LYS A 228 37.34 -5.57 -1.13
N GLY A 229 38.30 -5.44 -0.23
CA GLY A 229 39.71 -5.44 -0.65
C GLY A 229 40.10 -6.77 -1.33
N ASP A 230 40.95 -6.70 -2.32
CA ASP A 230 41.36 -7.88 -3.09
C ASP A 230 42.50 -8.68 -2.43
N LEU A 231 43.07 -8.15 -1.32
CA LEU A 231 44.21 -8.76 -0.62
C LEU A 231 43.70 -9.58 0.59
N LEU A 232 43.91 -10.88 0.53
CA LEU A 232 43.74 -11.80 1.66
C LEU A 232 45.14 -12.13 2.21
N PRO A 233 45.60 -11.49 3.29
CA PRO A 233 46.89 -11.84 3.89
C PRO A 233 46.79 -13.23 4.52
N GLU A 234 47.79 -14.09 4.27
CA GLU A 234 47.87 -15.44 4.86
C GLU A 234 48.03 -15.38 6.37
N SER A 235 48.71 -14.36 6.89
CA SER A 235 48.84 -14.11 8.35
C SER A 235 49.01 -12.60 8.60
N ILE A 236 48.39 -12.12 9.69
CA ILE A 236 48.54 -10.74 10.15
C ILE A 236 49.39 -10.76 11.41
N HIS A 237 50.61 -10.25 11.34
CA HIS A 237 51.51 -10.17 12.51
C HIS A 237 51.46 -8.80 13.19
N GLN A 238 51.15 -7.75 12.46
CA GLN A 238 51.10 -6.40 12.98
C GLN A 238 50.14 -5.56 12.14
N VAL A 239 49.35 -4.72 12.80
CA VAL A 239 48.52 -3.66 12.18
C VAL A 239 49.05 -2.32 12.64
N GLU A 240 49.54 -1.53 11.71
CA GLU A 240 50.07 -0.18 11.95
C GLU A 240 49.10 0.84 11.39
N VAL A 241 48.57 1.69 12.25
CA VAL A 241 47.67 2.81 11.91
C VAL A 241 48.50 4.08 11.93
N LYS A 242 48.61 4.75 10.79
CA LYS A 242 49.38 6.00 10.62
C LYS A 242 48.46 7.12 10.21
N ASP A 243 48.54 8.22 10.95
CA ASP A 243 47.81 9.46 10.68
C ASP A 243 46.30 9.27 10.39
N PHE A 244 45.70 8.37 11.17
CA PHE A 244 44.32 7.97 10.95
C PHE A 244 43.36 8.95 11.64
N SER A 245 42.42 9.50 10.85
CA SER A 245 41.34 10.35 11.36
C SER A 245 40.00 9.70 11.04
N LEU A 246 39.12 9.58 12.05
CA LEU A 246 37.78 9.04 11.92
C LEU A 246 36.78 10.11 12.29
N GLN A 247 35.88 10.38 11.34
CA GLN A 247 34.75 11.29 11.53
C GLN A 247 33.43 10.54 11.38
N TYR A 248 32.53 10.74 12.31
CA TYR A 248 31.16 10.20 12.25
C TYR A 248 30.14 11.34 12.21
N GLY A 249 29.54 11.56 11.04
CA GLY A 249 28.69 12.72 10.80
C GLY A 249 29.49 14.03 10.93
N SER A 250 29.10 14.89 11.85
CA SER A 250 29.81 16.15 12.18
C SER A 250 30.82 16.00 13.33
N HIS A 251 30.92 14.82 13.95
CA HIS A 251 31.79 14.61 15.11
C HIS A 251 33.08 13.88 14.69
N VAL A 252 34.21 14.49 14.98
CA VAL A 252 35.54 13.87 14.85
C VAL A 252 35.76 12.98 16.06
N ILE A 253 35.89 11.65 15.86
CA ILE A 253 36.10 10.65 16.90
C ILE A 253 37.58 10.44 17.15
N LEU A 254 38.36 10.32 16.09
CA LEU A 254 39.81 10.20 16.12
C LEU A 254 40.42 11.26 15.19
N ASN A 255 41.49 11.87 15.62
CA ASN A 255 42.21 12.87 14.84
C ASN A 255 43.71 12.58 14.87
N HIS A 256 44.32 12.38 13.70
CA HIS A 256 45.75 12.10 13.53
C HIS A 256 46.30 11.00 14.45
N CYS A 257 45.56 9.89 14.61
CA CYS A 257 45.90 8.81 15.50
C CYS A 257 46.97 7.90 14.89
N ASN A 258 48.03 7.61 15.68
CA ASN A 258 49.10 6.69 15.29
C ASN A 258 49.17 5.58 16.35
N VAL A 259 48.82 4.34 15.95
CA VAL A 259 48.78 3.17 16.85
C VAL A 259 49.30 1.93 16.12
N THR A 260 50.05 1.10 16.83
CA THR A 260 50.52 -0.18 16.34
C THR A 260 49.98 -1.31 17.20
N PHE A 261 49.27 -2.25 16.58
CA PHE A 261 48.75 -3.45 17.23
C PHE A 261 49.62 -4.66 16.79
N ARG A 262 50.13 -5.44 17.75
CA ARG A 262 50.87 -6.68 17.50
C ARG A 262 50.03 -7.88 17.89
N THR A 263 50.15 -8.97 17.14
CA THR A 263 49.50 -10.21 17.45
C THR A 263 49.92 -10.73 18.83
N GLY A 264 48.95 -11.11 19.68
CA GLY A 264 49.20 -11.66 21.03
C GLY A 264 49.37 -10.58 22.13
N CYS A 265 49.23 -9.29 21.82
CA CYS A 265 49.13 -8.23 22.82
C CYS A 265 47.64 -7.76 22.89
N ILE A 266 46.96 -8.10 24.00
CA ILE A 266 45.66 -7.51 24.39
C ILE A 266 45.92 -6.69 25.66
#